data_12ae94884b53490caed3f065a22b2b92
#
_entry.id   12ae94884b53490caed3f065a22b2b92
#
_cell.length_a   1.000
_cell.length_b   1.000
_cell.length_c   1.000
_cell.angle_alpha   90.00
_cell.angle_beta   90.00
_cell.angle_gamma   90.00
#
_symmetry.space_group_name_H-M   'P 1'
#
loop_
_entity.id
_entity.type
_entity.pdbx_description
1 polymer ?
#
loop_
_entity_poly.entity_id
_entity_poly.type
_entity_poly.pdbx_seq_one_letter_code
_entity_poly.pdbx_strand_id
1 'polypeptide(L)'
;KTERWQYYNLLVGNEDGNTLYGNHQTLYNLLPEPSIRDYSLKREFGYEMTGWNEENDGLYQGIKVYADSGTKLKMPFSGKITDVDTDDNKITIRKDDVQYWHDGNGGTKRDTEVTIANAVLINDYEKGDSIKEGKEFAKTTAGNVNFHIYIDTDGYGWDYIDPRLVLY
;
A
#
# COMPACT_ATOMS: atom_id res chain seq x y z
N LYS A 1 3.50 -15.97 -10.64
CA LYS A 1 4.40 -15.18 -11.51
C LYS A 1 3.66 -14.66 -12.73
N THR A 2 2.96 -15.53 -13.46
CA THR A 2 2.17 -15.12 -14.62
C THR A 2 1.05 -14.15 -14.22
N GLU A 3 0.37 -14.43 -13.12
CA GLU A 3 -0.67 -13.54 -12.57
C GLU A 3 -0.10 -12.19 -12.16
N ARG A 4 1.08 -12.16 -11.53
CA ARG A 4 1.75 -10.91 -11.17
C ARG A 4 2.15 -10.11 -12.39
N TRP A 5 2.61 -10.76 -13.43
CA TRP A 5 2.95 -10.10 -14.68
C TRP A 5 1.70 -9.47 -15.32
N GLN A 6 0.63 -10.22 -15.41
CA GLN A 6 -0.65 -9.72 -15.93
C GLN A 6 -1.16 -8.54 -15.10
N TYR A 7 -1.06 -8.68 -13.80
CA TYR A 7 -1.48 -7.65 -12.87
C TYR A 7 -0.63 -6.37 -13.01
N TYR A 8 0.67 -6.51 -13.10
CA TYR A 8 1.57 -5.38 -13.34
C TYR A 8 1.16 -4.63 -14.62
N ASN A 9 0.88 -5.35 -15.69
CA ASN A 9 0.44 -4.75 -16.94
C ASN A 9 -0.89 -4.02 -16.82
N LEU A 10 -1.80 -4.49 -15.99
CA LEU A 10 -3.07 -3.81 -15.73
C LEU A 10 -2.89 -2.48 -14.99
N LEU A 11 -1.86 -2.37 -14.17
CA LEU A 11 -1.60 -1.16 -13.37
C LEU A 11 -0.64 -0.19 -14.03
N VAL A 12 0.46 -0.67 -14.56
CA VAL A 12 1.54 0.19 -15.04
C VAL A 12 1.66 0.26 -16.55
N GLY A 13 1.06 -0.66 -17.25
CA GLY A 13 1.03 -0.69 -18.70
C GLY A 13 0.62 -2.06 -19.21
N ASN A 14 0.05 -2.12 -20.37
CA ASN A 14 -0.39 -3.35 -21.02
C ASN A 14 -0.04 -3.33 -22.50
N GLU A 15 -0.39 -4.42 -23.19
CA GLU A 15 -0.14 -4.58 -24.62
C GLU A 15 -0.83 -3.53 -25.48
N ASP A 16 -1.92 -2.94 -24.98
CA ASP A 16 -2.65 -1.88 -25.67
C ASP A 16 -2.02 -0.50 -25.47
N GLY A 17 -0.91 -0.41 -24.77
CA GLY A 17 -0.18 0.83 -24.54
C GLY A 17 -0.74 1.67 -23.39
N ASN A 18 -1.70 1.17 -22.63
CA ASN A 18 -2.20 1.86 -21.45
C ASN A 18 -1.16 1.80 -20.34
N THR A 19 -0.81 2.94 -19.81
CA THR A 19 0.23 3.07 -18.80
C THR A 19 -0.27 3.84 -17.60
N LEU A 20 0.01 3.32 -16.42
CA LEU A 20 -0.18 4.03 -15.17
C LEU A 20 1.03 4.92 -14.93
N TYR A 21 0.84 6.23 -14.97
CA TYR A 21 1.92 7.18 -14.72
C TYR A 21 2.25 7.30 -13.25
N GLY A 22 3.53 7.52 -12.96
CA GLY A 22 3.99 7.74 -11.60
C GLY A 22 3.41 8.99 -10.94
N ASN A 23 3.08 10.02 -11.73
CA ASN A 23 2.41 11.22 -11.24
C ASN A 23 0.88 11.07 -11.13
N HIS A 24 0.34 9.96 -11.56
CA HIS A 24 -1.07 9.59 -11.38
C HIS A 24 -1.25 8.63 -10.21
N GLN A 25 -0.42 8.75 -9.21
CA GLN A 25 -0.52 7.96 -8.00
C GLN A 25 -1.86 8.24 -7.33
N THR A 26 -2.58 7.18 -7.08
CA THR A 26 -3.98 7.25 -6.64
C THR A 26 -4.10 7.44 -5.14
N LEU A 27 -3.17 6.88 -4.39
CA LEU A 27 -3.22 6.83 -2.94
C LEU A 27 -2.40 7.96 -2.33
N TYR A 28 -2.97 8.62 -1.35
CA TYR A 28 -2.29 9.63 -0.57
C TYR A 28 -1.13 9.01 0.20
N ASN A 29 -0.01 9.72 0.34
CA ASN A 29 1.10 9.22 1.15
C ASN A 29 0.67 9.09 2.61
N LEU A 30 0.94 7.93 3.20
CA LEU A 30 0.64 7.66 4.61
C LEU A 30 1.56 8.42 5.56
N LEU A 31 2.72 8.83 5.10
CA LEU A 31 3.76 9.47 5.91
C LEU A 31 3.73 11.00 5.76
N PRO A 32 4.35 11.75 6.72
CA PRO A 32 4.30 13.22 6.73
C PRO A 32 4.91 13.90 5.51
N GLU A 33 6.00 13.35 4.96
CA GLU A 33 6.67 13.98 3.81
C GLU A 33 5.80 13.89 2.55
N PRO A 34 5.98 14.80 1.57
CA PRO A 34 5.13 14.83 0.39
C PRO A 34 5.15 13.56 -0.45
N SER A 35 6.28 12.83 -0.46
CA SER A 35 6.43 11.62 -1.25
C SER A 35 6.96 10.46 -0.43
N ILE A 36 6.45 9.25 -0.73
CA ILE A 36 7.01 8.02 -0.17
C ILE A 36 8.49 7.85 -0.54
N ARG A 37 8.93 8.47 -1.63
CA ARG A 37 10.31 8.41 -2.10
C ARG A 37 11.28 9.26 -1.30
N ASP A 38 10.77 10.12 -0.42
CA ASP A 38 11.58 10.90 0.52
C ASP A 38 12.10 10.06 1.68
N TYR A 39 11.62 8.82 1.79
CA TYR A 39 12.01 7.89 2.86
C TYR A 39 12.97 6.84 2.36
N SER A 40 13.96 6.51 3.20
CA SER A 40 14.87 5.40 2.93
C SER A 40 14.17 4.07 3.17
N LEU A 41 14.36 3.13 2.26
CA LEU A 41 13.81 1.79 2.39
C LEU A 41 14.71 0.92 3.26
N LYS A 42 14.10 0.22 4.21
CA LYS A 42 14.73 -0.89 4.93
C LYS A 42 14.58 -2.19 4.14
N ARG A 43 13.48 -2.34 3.40
CA ARG A 43 13.20 -3.48 2.56
C ARG A 43 12.35 -3.07 1.35
N GLU A 44 12.73 -3.56 0.17
CA GLU A 44 12.04 -3.28 -1.07
C GLU A 44 10.99 -4.33 -1.39
N PHE A 45 10.03 -3.96 -2.21
CA PHE A 45 9.08 -4.91 -2.80
C PHE A 45 9.81 -5.78 -3.83
N GLY A 46 9.54 -7.07 -3.78
CA GLY A 46 10.09 -8.03 -4.72
C GLY A 46 11.08 -8.99 -4.09
N TYR A 47 11.92 -9.56 -4.92
CA TYR A 47 12.93 -10.52 -4.44
C TYR A 47 14.06 -9.82 -3.70
N GLU A 48 14.51 -10.45 -2.62
CA GLU A 48 15.69 -9.97 -1.90
C GLU A 48 16.94 -10.20 -2.73
N MET A 49 17.79 -9.17 -2.78
CA MET A 49 19.03 -9.22 -3.55
C MET A 49 20.11 -10.11 -2.90
N THR A 50 19.97 -10.41 -1.61
CA THR A 50 21.01 -11.08 -0.84
C THR A 50 20.80 -12.57 -0.64
N GLY A 51 19.75 -13.14 -1.21
CA GLY A 51 19.53 -14.58 -1.09
C GLY A 51 18.13 -15.01 -1.41
N TRP A 52 18.03 -16.26 -1.78
CA TRP A 52 16.77 -16.93 -1.99
C TRP A 52 16.28 -17.50 -0.68
N ASN A 53 15.03 -17.24 -0.35
CA ASN A 53 14.37 -17.83 0.81
C ASN A 53 13.22 -18.73 0.33
N GLU A 54 13.40 -20.03 0.46
CA GLU A 54 12.42 -21.02 0.00
C GLU A 54 11.07 -20.92 0.72
N GLU A 55 11.08 -20.52 1.98
CA GLU A 55 9.84 -20.43 2.78
C GLU A 55 8.87 -19.37 2.25
N ASN A 56 9.41 -18.29 1.68
CA ASN A 56 8.62 -17.21 1.11
C ASN A 56 9.04 -16.85 -0.32
N ASP A 57 9.74 -17.75 -0.98
CA ASP A 57 10.26 -17.56 -2.34
C ASP A 57 11.15 -16.32 -2.52
N GLY A 58 11.68 -15.79 -1.43
CA GLY A 58 12.46 -14.56 -1.43
C GLY A 58 11.67 -13.31 -1.82
N LEU A 59 10.34 -13.41 -1.93
CA LEU A 59 9.48 -12.32 -2.34
C LEU A 59 8.93 -11.56 -1.13
N TYR A 60 9.29 -10.30 -1.01
CA TYR A 60 8.65 -9.39 -0.07
C TYR A 60 7.52 -8.64 -0.75
N GLN A 61 6.31 -8.72 -0.19
CA GLN A 61 5.08 -8.23 -0.82
C GLN A 61 4.64 -6.86 -0.29
N GLY A 62 5.58 -6.04 0.10
CA GLY A 62 5.34 -4.71 0.63
C GLY A 62 6.61 -3.87 0.56
N ILE A 63 6.62 -2.78 1.30
CA ILE A 63 7.84 -2.02 1.57
C ILE A 63 7.99 -1.78 3.06
N LYS A 64 9.23 -1.70 3.50
CA LYS A 64 9.55 -1.29 4.86
C LYS A 64 10.38 -0.02 4.76
N VAL A 65 9.90 1.05 5.38
CA VAL A 65 10.57 2.34 5.34
C VAL A 65 11.05 2.74 6.73
N TYR A 66 12.15 3.48 6.79
CA TYR A 66 12.62 4.07 8.02
C TYR A 66 11.79 5.32 8.32
N ALA A 67 11.22 5.37 9.50
CA ALA A 67 10.50 6.52 10.03
C ALA A 67 10.62 6.48 11.55
N ASP A 68 10.76 7.62 12.19
CA ASP A 68 10.88 7.70 13.65
C ASP A 68 9.66 7.12 14.34
N SER A 69 9.87 6.45 15.46
CA SER A 69 8.76 5.99 16.31
C SER A 69 7.89 7.17 16.74
N GLY A 70 6.58 7.00 16.68
CA GLY A 70 5.63 8.06 16.96
C GLY A 70 5.26 8.93 15.77
N THR A 71 5.78 8.63 14.57
CA THR A 71 5.39 9.33 13.34
C THR A 71 3.92 9.12 13.06
N LYS A 72 3.19 10.21 12.83
CA LYS A 72 1.75 10.17 12.52
C LYS A 72 1.53 9.70 11.09
N LEU A 73 0.58 8.79 10.94
CA LEU A 73 0.19 8.22 9.65
C LEU A 73 -1.16 8.79 9.22
N LYS A 74 -1.29 9.08 7.93
CA LYS A 74 -2.49 9.64 7.32
C LYS A 74 -3.21 8.62 6.46
N MET A 75 -4.53 8.71 6.38
CA MET A 75 -5.33 7.84 5.53
C MET A 75 -4.96 8.06 4.05
N PRO A 76 -4.61 6.99 3.33
CA PRO A 76 -4.27 7.09 1.90
C PRO A 76 -5.50 7.26 1.02
N PHE A 77 -6.67 7.06 1.56
CA PHE A 77 -7.98 7.20 0.92
C PHE A 77 -9.05 7.41 2.00
N SER A 78 -10.22 7.84 1.58
CA SER A 78 -11.39 7.83 2.47
C SER A 78 -11.90 6.40 2.57
N GLY A 79 -11.73 5.78 3.70
CA GLY A 79 -12.00 4.35 3.85
C GLY A 79 -12.28 3.96 5.29
N LYS A 80 -12.29 2.66 5.52
CA LYS A 80 -12.69 2.06 6.79
C LYS A 80 -11.56 1.23 7.39
N ILE A 81 -11.45 1.28 8.71
CA ILE A 81 -10.60 0.36 9.47
C ILE A 81 -11.31 -1.00 9.51
N THR A 82 -10.73 -2.01 8.88
CA THR A 82 -11.35 -3.34 8.77
C THR A 82 -10.77 -4.37 9.72
N ASP A 83 -9.55 -4.16 10.18
CA ASP A 83 -8.93 -5.04 11.18
C ASP A 83 -7.90 -4.30 12.01
N VAL A 84 -7.77 -4.69 13.26
CA VAL A 84 -6.77 -4.17 14.22
C VAL A 84 -6.23 -5.34 15.02
N ASP A 85 -4.93 -5.60 14.87
CA ASP A 85 -4.21 -6.59 15.66
C ASP A 85 -3.29 -5.87 16.64
N THR A 86 -3.71 -5.78 17.89
CA THR A 86 -2.96 -5.08 18.94
C THR A 86 -1.76 -5.86 19.43
N ASP A 87 -1.74 -7.17 19.26
CA ASP A 87 -0.61 -8.01 19.67
C ASP A 87 0.58 -7.82 18.74
N ASP A 88 0.32 -7.69 17.43
CA ASP A 88 1.35 -7.53 16.40
C ASP A 88 1.46 -6.08 15.88
N ASN A 89 0.71 -5.14 16.44
CA ASN A 89 0.69 -3.74 16.02
C ASN A 89 0.44 -3.60 14.50
N LYS A 90 -0.61 -4.24 14.03
CA LYS A 90 -1.07 -4.18 12.64
C LYS A 90 -2.42 -3.56 12.50
N ILE A 91 -2.59 -2.76 11.46
CA ILE A 91 -3.86 -2.13 11.11
C ILE A 91 -4.14 -2.44 9.65
N THR A 92 -5.38 -2.84 9.34
CA THR A 92 -5.84 -2.99 7.95
C THR A 92 -6.94 -1.98 7.69
N ILE A 93 -6.80 -1.25 6.60
CA ILE A 93 -7.78 -0.29 6.11
C ILE A 93 -8.20 -0.68 4.71
N ARG A 94 -9.45 -0.36 4.33
CA ARG A 94 -10.01 -0.75 3.05
C ARG A 94 -10.86 0.35 2.44
N LYS A 95 -10.81 0.43 1.12
CA LYS A 95 -11.75 1.18 0.30
C LYS A 95 -12.10 0.36 -0.93
N ASP A 96 -13.38 0.30 -1.26
CA ASP A 96 -13.86 -0.29 -2.50
C ASP A 96 -13.78 0.75 -3.64
N ASP A 97 -13.62 0.26 -4.85
CA ASP A 97 -13.62 1.08 -6.07
C ASP A 97 -12.62 2.24 -6.05
N VAL A 98 -11.39 1.99 -5.61
CA VAL A 98 -10.29 2.95 -5.73
C VAL A 98 -9.96 3.14 -7.20
N GLN A 99 -9.93 4.38 -7.66
CA GLN A 99 -9.65 4.73 -9.05
C GLN A 99 -8.15 4.76 -9.32
N TYR A 100 -7.68 3.85 -10.15
CA TYR A 100 -6.30 3.83 -10.66
C TYR A 100 -6.28 4.34 -12.09
N TRP A 101 -5.53 5.41 -12.34
CA TRP A 101 -5.52 6.08 -13.64
C TRP A 101 -4.53 5.46 -14.62
N HIS A 102 -4.97 5.32 -15.88
CA HIS A 102 -4.15 4.88 -17.00
C HIS A 102 -4.04 5.99 -18.01
N ASP A 103 -2.93 6.00 -18.75
CA ASP A 103 -2.76 6.95 -19.84
C ASP A 103 -3.86 6.76 -20.91
N GLY A 104 -4.59 7.83 -21.18
CA GLY A 104 -5.58 7.88 -22.26
C GLY A 104 -6.90 7.16 -22.03
N ASN A 105 -7.09 6.44 -20.90
CA ASN A 105 -8.24 5.56 -20.70
C ASN A 105 -9.10 5.80 -19.45
N GLY A 106 -8.93 6.90 -18.75
CA GLY A 106 -9.76 7.20 -17.58
C GLY A 106 -9.55 6.26 -16.38
N GLY A 107 -8.79 5.19 -16.53
CA GLY A 107 -8.37 4.36 -15.43
C GLY A 107 -9.23 3.12 -15.15
N THR A 108 -8.95 2.50 -14.02
CA THR A 108 -9.53 1.23 -13.57
C THR A 108 -9.90 1.34 -12.10
N LYS A 109 -11.06 0.82 -11.72
CA LYS A 109 -11.48 0.76 -10.32
C LYS A 109 -11.12 -0.58 -9.70
N ARG A 110 -10.52 -0.56 -8.52
CA ARG A 110 -10.12 -1.76 -7.78
C ARG A 110 -10.40 -1.60 -6.29
N ASP A 111 -10.93 -2.65 -5.68
CA ASP A 111 -11.02 -2.72 -4.23
C ASP A 111 -9.61 -2.84 -3.66
N THR A 112 -9.32 -2.07 -2.65
CA THR A 112 -7.95 -1.92 -2.14
C THR A 112 -7.91 -2.07 -0.64
N GLU A 113 -7.00 -2.90 -0.15
CA GLU A 113 -6.64 -3.02 1.26
C GLU A 113 -5.21 -2.57 1.48
N VAL A 114 -4.98 -1.81 2.54
CA VAL A 114 -3.63 -1.47 3.00
C VAL A 114 -3.44 -2.03 4.39
N THR A 115 -2.43 -2.86 4.56
CA THR A 115 -2.02 -3.37 5.87
C THR A 115 -0.76 -2.63 6.30
N ILE A 116 -0.78 -2.14 7.52
CA ILE A 116 0.29 -1.35 8.11
C ILE A 116 0.79 -2.07 9.35
N ALA A 117 2.06 -2.45 9.37
CA ALA A 117 2.70 -3.07 10.52
C ALA A 117 3.64 -2.09 11.23
N ASN A 118 3.83 -2.27 12.53
CA ASN A 118 4.48 -1.34 13.45
C ASN A 118 3.70 -0.03 13.59
N ALA A 119 2.40 -0.13 13.73
CA ALA A 119 1.52 1.01 13.90
C ALA A 119 0.37 0.71 14.86
N VAL A 120 -0.08 1.73 15.58
CA VAL A 120 -1.26 1.69 16.45
C VAL A 120 -2.17 2.86 16.14
N LEU A 121 -3.46 2.67 16.36
CA LEU A 121 -4.46 3.72 16.16
C LEU A 121 -4.29 4.85 17.19
N ILE A 122 -4.67 6.06 16.80
CA ILE A 122 -4.72 7.24 17.67
C ILE A 122 -6.17 7.74 17.77
N ASN A 123 -6.42 8.74 18.64
CA ASN A 123 -7.69 9.46 18.75
C ASN A 123 -8.91 8.56 19.02
N ASP A 124 -8.73 7.48 19.75
CA ASP A 124 -9.78 6.52 20.07
C ASP A 124 -10.46 5.87 18.85
N TYR A 125 -9.81 5.90 17.71
CA TYR A 125 -10.30 5.16 16.54
C TYR A 125 -10.28 3.67 16.80
N GLU A 126 -11.26 2.97 16.22
CA GLU A 126 -11.41 1.53 16.39
C GLU A 126 -11.85 0.86 15.09
N LYS A 127 -11.80 -0.45 15.08
CA LYS A 127 -12.28 -1.26 13.96
C LYS A 127 -13.72 -0.88 13.63
N GLY A 128 -13.98 -0.66 12.33
CA GLY A 128 -15.28 -0.25 11.82
C GLY A 128 -15.41 1.25 11.56
N ASP A 129 -14.49 2.06 12.07
CA ASP A 129 -14.54 3.50 11.86
C ASP A 129 -14.21 3.86 10.41
N SER A 130 -14.92 4.85 9.88
CA SER A 130 -14.68 5.47 8.57
C SER A 130 -13.91 6.77 8.76
N ILE A 131 -12.82 6.94 8.02
CA ILE A 131 -11.92 8.08 8.17
C ILE A 131 -11.61 8.65 6.79
N LYS A 132 -11.60 9.98 6.69
CA LYS A 132 -11.33 10.69 5.43
C LYS A 132 -9.86 10.65 5.04
N GLU A 133 -9.64 10.66 3.73
CA GLU A 133 -8.32 10.81 3.12
C GLU A 133 -7.53 11.98 3.72
N GLY A 134 -6.25 11.75 3.98
CA GLY A 134 -5.34 12.75 4.51
C GLY A 134 -5.44 12.99 6.01
N LYS A 135 -6.42 12.40 6.70
CA LYS A 135 -6.57 12.56 8.14
C LYS A 135 -5.62 11.62 8.88
N GLU A 136 -4.97 12.13 9.92
CA GLU A 136 -4.13 11.33 10.79
C GLU A 136 -4.98 10.32 11.56
N PHE A 137 -4.60 9.04 11.55
CA PHE A 137 -5.39 7.97 12.17
C PHE A 137 -4.55 6.99 13.01
N ALA A 138 -3.24 7.00 12.83
CA ALA A 138 -2.34 6.07 13.48
C ALA A 138 -0.97 6.69 13.73
N LYS A 139 -0.14 6.01 14.48
CA LYS A 139 1.27 6.38 14.67
C LYS A 139 2.14 5.14 14.64
N THR A 140 3.39 5.31 14.24
CA THR A 140 4.38 4.24 14.24
C THR A 140 4.81 3.88 15.66
N THR A 141 5.12 2.60 15.87
CA THR A 141 5.55 2.07 17.18
C THR A 141 7.04 1.72 17.23
N ALA A 142 7.74 1.85 16.11
CA ALA A 142 9.16 1.51 15.98
C ALA A 142 9.83 2.46 15.00
N GLY A 143 11.14 2.33 14.80
CA GLY A 143 11.91 3.14 13.85
C GLY A 143 11.71 2.79 12.38
N ASN A 144 10.77 1.94 12.08
CA ASN A 144 10.37 1.58 10.71
C ASN A 144 8.90 1.18 10.69
N VAL A 145 8.30 1.24 9.51
CA VAL A 145 6.90 0.88 9.28
C VAL A 145 6.78 0.11 7.98
N ASN A 146 5.91 -0.89 7.94
CA ASN A 146 5.68 -1.74 6.77
C ASN A 146 4.34 -1.39 6.15
N PHE A 147 4.33 -1.25 4.82
CA PHE A 147 3.10 -1.08 4.05
C PHE A 147 2.96 -2.22 3.07
N HIS A 148 1.79 -2.87 3.09
CA HIS A 148 1.39 -3.88 2.11
C HIS A 148 0.10 -3.40 1.46
N ILE A 149 0.09 -3.33 0.14
CA ILE A 149 -1.11 -2.95 -0.62
C ILE A 149 -1.61 -4.16 -1.39
N TYR A 150 -2.83 -4.54 -1.09
CA TYR A 150 -3.50 -5.73 -1.62
C TYR A 150 -4.71 -5.28 -2.40
N ILE A 151 -4.79 -5.62 -3.68
CA ILE A 151 -5.88 -5.16 -4.53
C ILE A 151 -6.50 -6.30 -5.32
N ASP A 152 -7.77 -6.12 -5.66
CA ASP A 152 -8.52 -6.98 -6.56
C ASP A 152 -7.99 -6.82 -7.98
N THR A 153 -7.69 -7.91 -8.64
CA THR A 153 -7.12 -7.92 -9.99
C THR A 153 -8.14 -8.15 -11.10
N ASP A 154 -9.42 -7.96 -10.79
CA ASP A 154 -10.52 -8.02 -11.76
C ASP A 154 -10.55 -9.33 -12.57
N GLY A 155 -10.78 -10.42 -11.87
CA GLY A 155 -10.88 -11.74 -12.48
C GLY A 155 -9.65 -12.62 -12.31
N TYR A 156 -8.55 -12.08 -11.80
CA TYR A 156 -7.34 -12.83 -11.47
C TYR A 156 -7.18 -13.09 -9.97
N GLY A 157 -8.17 -12.67 -9.17
CA GLY A 157 -8.12 -12.73 -7.71
C GLY A 157 -7.49 -11.48 -7.10
N TRP A 158 -7.07 -11.58 -5.85
CA TRP A 158 -6.39 -10.50 -5.13
C TRP A 158 -4.88 -10.71 -5.16
N ASP A 159 -4.11 -9.64 -5.29
CA ASP A 159 -2.65 -9.70 -5.24
C ASP A 159 -2.05 -8.44 -4.63
N TYR A 160 -0.80 -8.56 -4.17
CA TYR A 160 -0.01 -7.46 -3.64
C TYR A 160 0.68 -6.70 -4.76
N ILE A 161 0.80 -5.39 -4.59
CA ILE A 161 1.54 -4.52 -5.52
C ILE A 161 2.62 -3.76 -4.78
N ASP A 162 3.62 -3.28 -5.51
CA ASP A 162 4.62 -2.39 -4.95
C ASP A 162 3.96 -1.07 -4.54
N PRO A 163 3.96 -0.73 -3.25
CA PRO A 163 3.34 0.51 -2.77
C PRO A 163 3.87 1.78 -3.44
N ARG A 164 5.12 1.76 -3.91
CA ARG A 164 5.72 2.92 -4.60
C ARG A 164 5.11 3.21 -5.96
N LEU A 165 4.35 2.28 -6.53
CA LEU A 165 3.65 2.51 -7.80
C LEU A 165 2.40 3.36 -7.63
N VAL A 166 1.79 3.36 -6.45
CA VAL A 166 0.47 3.95 -6.24
C VAL A 166 0.42 4.99 -5.11
N LEU A 167 1.40 5.03 -4.23
CA LEU A 167 1.53 6.07 -3.19
C LEU A 167 2.27 7.30 -3.72
N TYR A 168 1.80 8.47 -3.29
CA TYR A 168 2.52 9.73 -3.52
C TYR A 168 3.88 9.75 -2.83
#